data_296920a25b9b027333da13ad786e1a32
#
_entry.id   296920a25b9b027333da13ad786e1a32
#
_cell.length_a   1.000
_cell.length_b   1.000
_cell.length_c   1.000
_cell.angle_alpha   90.00
_cell.angle_beta   90.00
_cell.angle_gamma   90.00
#
_symmetry.space_group_name_H-M   'P 1'
#
loop_
_entity.id
_entity.type
_entity.pdbx_description
1 polymer ?
#
loop_
_entity_poly.entity_id
_entity_poly.type
_entity_poly.pdbx_seq_one_letter_code
_entity_poly.pdbx_strand_id
1 'polypeptide(L)'
;MSRGSKVGGTKRRVLDVVGFTAIIVLFLLYMVPFILVLLNSFKQKRDIIKNPFSFITEKGYTLANYTKAFEKMEFIKAFGNSLFITGLSTLLVIIFASMVAYYFTRAKNTFSRVFFALMAESMIIPFQAIMIPLVSIYGSGLHMLNHRLTLIFMHTGFALSMSVFIYQGFIKSGIPLSLEEAAYLDGCTNVQTFFKVVFPLLKPTTATLVILNVLAFWNDYLLPSLVLGKKNLYTLPLSTYSFYGTYSSDYGVIMAALVLTVAPILVLYLFLQKEIIDGVVAGAVKS
;
A
#
# COMPACT_ATOMS: atom_id res chain seq x y z
N MET A 1 43.80 -8.73 15.58
CA MET A 1 43.75 -7.44 14.89
C MET A 1 42.79 -6.52 15.61
N SER A 2 43.25 -5.38 16.03
CA SER A 2 42.73 -4.42 17.01
C SER A 2 41.35 -3.89 16.66
N ARG A 3 40.36 -4.13 17.51
CA ARG A 3 39.10 -3.38 17.56
C ARG A 3 39.41 -1.98 18.11
N GLY A 4 39.55 -1.00 17.22
CA GLY A 4 39.65 0.39 17.62
C GLY A 4 38.38 0.82 18.35
N SER A 5 38.48 0.98 19.68
CA SER A 5 37.45 1.63 20.49
C SER A 5 37.33 3.08 20.03
N LYS A 6 36.23 3.41 19.33
CA LYS A 6 35.89 4.81 19.04
C LYS A 6 35.51 5.48 20.36
N VAL A 7 36.49 6.13 21.00
CA VAL A 7 36.29 7.01 22.16
C VAL A 7 35.43 8.20 21.67
N GLY A 8 34.13 8.12 21.88
CA GLY A 8 33.21 9.23 21.61
C GLY A 8 33.44 10.30 22.70
N GLY A 9 34.04 11.44 22.36
CA GLY A 9 34.19 12.56 23.29
C GLY A 9 32.83 13.06 23.79
N THR A 10 32.82 13.75 24.94
CA THR A 10 31.62 14.26 25.63
C THR A 10 30.66 15.04 24.67
N LYS A 11 31.25 15.81 23.73
CA LYS A 11 30.47 16.51 22.69
C LYS A 11 29.61 15.55 21.80
N ARG A 12 30.14 14.38 21.44
CA ARG A 12 29.42 13.40 20.61
C ARG A 12 28.29 12.76 21.38
N ARG A 13 28.49 12.42 22.67
CA ARG A 13 27.43 11.93 23.54
C ARG A 13 26.30 12.94 23.72
N VAL A 14 26.63 14.22 23.90
CA VAL A 14 25.61 15.30 23.99
C VAL A 14 24.83 15.42 22.69
N LEU A 15 25.50 15.40 21.54
CA LEU A 15 24.80 15.44 20.22
C LEU A 15 23.92 14.20 20.00
N ASP A 16 24.36 13.02 20.40
CA ASP A 16 23.57 11.79 20.30
C ASP A 16 22.33 11.85 21.21
N VAL A 17 22.47 12.36 22.44
CA VAL A 17 21.33 12.55 23.37
C VAL A 17 20.36 13.60 22.83
N VAL A 18 20.85 14.75 22.35
CA VAL A 18 19.99 15.79 21.76
C VAL A 18 19.26 15.24 20.52
N GLY A 19 19.96 14.54 19.64
CA GLY A 19 19.38 13.92 18.45
C GLY A 19 18.31 12.89 18.81
N PHE A 20 18.59 12.02 19.79
CA PHE A 20 17.63 11.03 20.27
C PHE A 20 16.39 11.67 20.90
N THR A 21 16.59 12.72 21.73
CA THR A 21 15.47 13.49 22.33
C THR A 21 14.62 14.15 21.24
N ALA A 22 15.25 14.76 20.23
CA ALA A 22 14.54 15.36 19.12
C ALA A 22 13.69 14.32 18.34
N ILE A 23 14.23 13.12 18.10
CA ILE A 23 13.50 12.01 17.46
C ILE A 23 12.30 11.59 18.31
N ILE A 24 12.46 11.47 19.64
CA ILE A 24 11.34 11.14 20.54
C ILE A 24 10.25 12.22 20.49
N VAL A 25 10.63 13.50 20.56
CA VAL A 25 9.68 14.61 20.51
C VAL A 25 8.92 14.59 19.17
N LEU A 26 9.61 14.43 18.07
CA LEU A 26 8.98 14.30 16.75
C LEU A 26 8.04 13.09 16.69
N PHE A 27 8.46 11.94 17.19
CA PHE A 27 7.61 10.75 17.27
C PHE A 27 6.32 11.00 18.06
N LEU A 28 6.43 11.62 19.24
CA LEU A 28 5.27 11.96 20.06
C LEU A 28 4.34 12.93 19.33
N LEU A 29 4.88 13.95 18.66
CA LEU A 29 4.08 14.90 17.86
C LEU A 29 3.35 14.18 16.72
N TYR A 30 4.01 13.25 16.00
CA TYR A 30 3.38 12.45 14.96
C TYR A 30 2.29 11.51 15.48
N MET A 31 2.42 11.04 16.73
CA MET A 31 1.42 10.16 17.36
C MET A 31 0.16 10.90 17.83
N VAL A 32 0.23 12.23 18.07
CA VAL A 32 -0.90 13.03 18.57
C VAL A 32 -2.19 12.80 17.77
N PRO A 33 -2.24 12.96 16.43
CA PRO A 33 -3.49 12.78 15.69
C PRO A 33 -4.06 11.36 15.82
N PHE A 34 -3.23 10.32 15.86
CA PHE A 34 -3.68 8.94 16.04
C PHE A 34 -4.25 8.71 17.43
N ILE A 35 -3.60 9.23 18.46
CA ILE A 35 -4.07 9.16 19.85
C ILE A 35 -5.39 9.91 19.97
N LEU A 36 -5.54 11.08 19.34
CA LEU A 36 -6.78 11.85 19.36
C LEU A 36 -7.94 11.12 18.66
N VAL A 37 -7.70 10.50 17.51
CA VAL A 37 -8.71 9.68 16.83
C VAL A 37 -9.14 8.52 17.72
N LEU A 38 -8.17 7.78 18.29
CA LEU A 38 -8.45 6.65 19.17
C LEU A 38 -9.20 7.10 20.43
N LEU A 39 -8.75 8.16 21.11
CA LEU A 39 -9.39 8.69 22.32
C LEU A 39 -10.83 9.12 22.04
N ASN A 40 -11.04 9.93 20.98
CA ASN A 40 -12.35 10.47 20.68
C ASN A 40 -13.30 9.45 20.06
N SER A 41 -12.82 8.32 19.53
CA SER A 41 -13.67 7.22 19.06
C SER A 41 -14.52 6.59 20.18
N PHE A 42 -14.06 6.72 21.44
CA PHE A 42 -14.80 6.26 22.61
C PHE A 42 -15.66 7.33 23.29
N LYS A 43 -15.57 8.61 22.87
CA LYS A 43 -16.32 9.71 23.48
C LYS A 43 -17.68 9.92 22.84
N GLN A 44 -18.61 10.48 23.63
CA GLN A 44 -19.87 11.00 23.09
C GLN A 44 -19.62 12.31 22.31
N LYS A 45 -20.46 12.57 21.30
CA LYS A 45 -20.36 13.75 20.41
C LYS A 45 -20.17 15.08 21.16
N ARG A 46 -20.89 15.28 22.29
CA ARG A 46 -20.82 16.50 23.07
C ARG A 46 -19.43 16.71 23.70
N ASP A 47 -18.83 15.64 24.22
CA ASP A 47 -17.50 15.72 24.85
C ASP A 47 -16.41 15.93 23.82
N ILE A 48 -16.55 15.38 22.61
CA ILE A 48 -15.63 15.62 21.50
C ILE A 48 -15.63 17.08 21.09
N ILE A 49 -16.82 17.70 20.97
CA ILE A 49 -16.94 19.11 20.54
C ILE A 49 -16.41 20.06 21.62
N LYS A 50 -16.70 19.79 22.90
CA LYS A 50 -16.26 20.66 24.01
C LYS A 50 -14.77 20.55 24.29
N ASN A 51 -14.26 19.32 24.42
CA ASN A 51 -12.90 19.03 24.90
C ASN A 51 -12.27 17.85 24.14
N PRO A 52 -11.86 18.01 22.87
CA PRO A 52 -11.31 16.91 22.06
C PRO A 52 -9.99 16.37 22.60
N PHE A 53 -9.19 17.19 23.30
CA PHE A 53 -7.89 16.82 23.84
C PHE A 53 -7.94 16.23 25.26
N SER A 54 -9.07 16.38 25.97
CA SER A 54 -9.18 15.90 27.35
C SER A 54 -9.35 14.39 27.40
N PHE A 55 -8.64 13.72 28.32
CA PHE A 55 -8.90 12.32 28.68
C PHE A 55 -10.12 12.18 29.59
N ILE A 56 -10.60 13.27 30.22
CA ILE A 56 -11.75 13.26 31.13
C ILE A 56 -13.00 13.55 30.30
N THR A 57 -14.04 12.75 30.49
CA THR A 57 -15.35 12.87 29.85
C THR A 57 -16.42 13.20 30.88
N GLU A 58 -17.39 14.08 30.55
CA GLU A 58 -18.53 14.38 31.43
C GLU A 58 -19.52 13.20 31.50
N LYS A 59 -19.66 12.47 30.40
CA LYS A 59 -20.65 11.38 30.25
C LYS A 59 -20.05 9.97 30.18
N GLY A 60 -18.75 9.84 30.43
CA GLY A 60 -18.04 8.57 30.33
C GLY A 60 -17.74 8.13 28.90
N TYR A 61 -16.94 7.06 28.79
CA TYR A 61 -16.60 6.42 27.52
C TYR A 61 -17.71 5.48 27.04
N THR A 62 -17.82 5.30 25.73
CA THR A 62 -18.85 4.44 25.11
C THR A 62 -18.29 3.62 23.96
N LEU A 63 -18.76 2.38 23.81
CA LEU A 63 -18.51 1.53 22.65
C LEU A 63 -19.59 1.69 21.56
N ALA A 64 -20.66 2.45 21.83
CA ALA A 64 -21.77 2.61 20.90
C ALA A 64 -21.33 3.22 19.54
N ASN A 65 -20.24 4.00 19.51
CA ASN A 65 -19.68 4.53 18.27
C ASN A 65 -19.16 3.39 17.37
N TYR A 66 -18.51 2.40 17.94
CA TYR A 66 -18.00 1.25 17.20
C TYR A 66 -19.12 0.37 16.65
N THR A 67 -20.16 0.10 17.44
CA THR A 67 -21.33 -0.66 16.99
C THR A 67 -22.01 0.04 15.81
N LYS A 68 -22.27 1.34 15.94
CA LYS A 68 -22.86 2.16 14.87
C LYS A 68 -21.96 2.22 13.63
N ALA A 69 -20.63 2.38 13.82
CA ALA A 69 -19.69 2.40 12.71
C ALA A 69 -19.69 1.06 11.97
N PHE A 70 -19.60 -0.04 12.71
CA PHE A 70 -19.57 -1.40 12.16
C PHE A 70 -20.81 -1.71 11.30
N GLU A 71 -22.00 -1.37 11.80
CA GLU A 71 -23.26 -1.55 11.07
C GLU A 71 -23.35 -0.63 9.85
N LYS A 72 -23.09 0.68 10.03
CA LYS A 72 -23.24 1.68 8.99
C LYS A 72 -22.26 1.52 7.84
N MET A 73 -21.03 1.03 8.11
CA MET A 73 -20.03 0.68 7.08
C MET A 73 -20.36 -0.62 6.36
N GLU A 74 -21.27 -1.45 6.87
CA GLU A 74 -21.37 -2.86 6.49
C GLU A 74 -20.00 -3.55 6.58
N PHE A 75 -19.34 -3.39 7.74
CA PHE A 75 -17.92 -3.66 7.92
C PHE A 75 -17.45 -4.98 7.33
N ILE A 76 -18.15 -6.07 7.58
CA ILE A 76 -17.77 -7.41 7.08
C ILE A 76 -17.72 -7.44 5.54
N LYS A 77 -18.71 -6.82 4.86
CA LYS A 77 -18.72 -6.75 3.40
C LYS A 77 -17.61 -5.85 2.87
N ALA A 78 -17.44 -4.66 3.46
CA ALA A 78 -16.41 -3.71 3.08
C ALA A 78 -15.01 -4.29 3.30
N PHE A 79 -14.78 -4.99 4.40
CA PHE A 79 -13.54 -5.73 4.68
C PHE A 79 -13.29 -6.82 3.64
N GLY A 80 -14.29 -7.67 3.36
CA GLY A 80 -14.20 -8.71 2.34
C GLY A 80 -13.92 -8.15 0.94
N ASN A 81 -14.54 -7.01 0.58
CA ASN A 81 -14.26 -6.31 -0.67
C ASN A 81 -12.82 -5.80 -0.72
N SER A 82 -12.35 -5.13 0.36
CA SER A 82 -10.96 -4.64 0.43
C SER A 82 -9.97 -5.79 0.31
N LEU A 83 -10.19 -6.88 1.05
CA LEU A 83 -9.31 -8.05 1.01
C LEU A 83 -9.26 -8.69 -0.39
N PHE A 84 -10.43 -8.88 -1.01
CA PHE A 84 -10.54 -9.48 -2.34
C PHE A 84 -9.89 -8.59 -3.41
N ILE A 85 -10.21 -7.29 -3.43
CA ILE A 85 -9.67 -6.35 -4.41
C ILE A 85 -8.16 -6.21 -4.23
N THR A 86 -7.68 -5.94 -3.01
CA THR A 86 -6.25 -5.78 -2.73
C THR A 86 -5.47 -7.06 -3.04
N GLY A 87 -5.96 -8.21 -2.56
CA GLY A 87 -5.27 -9.50 -2.75
C GLY A 87 -5.16 -9.87 -4.22
N LEU A 88 -6.27 -9.81 -4.97
CA LEU A 88 -6.27 -10.20 -6.38
C LEU A 88 -5.49 -9.20 -7.24
N SER A 89 -5.64 -7.89 -7.00
CA SER A 89 -4.84 -6.88 -7.71
C SER A 89 -3.34 -7.07 -7.49
N THR A 90 -2.93 -7.27 -6.24
CA THR A 90 -1.51 -7.51 -5.92
C THR A 90 -0.99 -8.78 -6.60
N LEU A 91 -1.75 -9.88 -6.55
CA LEU A 91 -1.37 -11.13 -7.21
C LEU A 91 -1.16 -10.94 -8.72
N LEU A 92 -2.11 -10.26 -9.39
CA LEU A 92 -2.01 -9.99 -10.82
C LEU A 92 -0.82 -9.08 -11.15
N VAL A 93 -0.59 -8.03 -10.36
CA VAL A 93 0.59 -7.16 -10.55
C VAL A 93 1.88 -7.96 -10.43
N ILE A 94 2.03 -8.79 -9.40
CA ILE A 94 3.25 -9.58 -9.18
C ILE A 94 3.52 -10.52 -10.35
N ILE A 95 2.49 -11.24 -10.81
CA ILE A 95 2.63 -12.18 -11.92
C ILE A 95 2.99 -11.45 -13.22
N PHE A 96 2.18 -10.47 -13.61
CA PHE A 96 2.37 -9.80 -14.90
C PHE A 96 3.62 -8.93 -14.91
N ALA A 97 3.89 -8.17 -13.84
CA ALA A 97 5.06 -7.30 -13.79
C ALA A 97 6.37 -8.10 -13.81
N SER A 98 6.46 -9.24 -13.10
CA SER A 98 7.66 -10.06 -13.13
C SER A 98 7.92 -10.68 -14.51
N MET A 99 6.86 -11.17 -15.20
CA MET A 99 6.96 -11.72 -16.55
C MET A 99 7.35 -10.64 -17.58
N VAL A 100 6.71 -9.48 -17.53
CA VAL A 100 7.01 -8.35 -18.44
C VAL A 100 8.42 -7.84 -18.21
N ALA A 101 8.84 -7.67 -16.94
CA ALA A 101 10.18 -7.23 -16.58
C ALA A 101 11.26 -8.22 -17.06
N TYR A 102 11.00 -9.51 -16.91
CA TYR A 102 11.88 -10.56 -17.43
C TYR A 102 12.04 -10.46 -18.95
N TYR A 103 10.91 -10.38 -19.66
CA TYR A 103 10.94 -10.22 -21.13
C TYR A 103 11.70 -8.94 -21.54
N PHE A 104 11.41 -7.80 -20.96
CA PHE A 104 12.10 -6.55 -21.31
C PHE A 104 13.59 -6.55 -20.96
N THR A 105 14.01 -7.31 -19.97
CA THR A 105 15.43 -7.42 -19.62
C THR A 105 16.19 -8.29 -20.60
N ARG A 106 15.57 -9.36 -21.09
CA ARG A 106 16.23 -10.38 -21.94
C ARG A 106 16.03 -10.12 -23.44
N ALA A 107 14.90 -9.60 -23.86
CA ALA A 107 14.62 -9.29 -25.26
C ALA A 107 15.31 -7.97 -25.68
N LYS A 108 16.44 -8.09 -26.39
CA LYS A 108 17.23 -6.95 -26.89
C LYS A 108 16.65 -6.38 -28.21
N ASN A 109 15.33 -6.16 -28.29
CA ASN A 109 14.65 -5.65 -29.48
C ASN A 109 14.11 -4.24 -29.25
N THR A 110 13.76 -3.54 -30.34
CA THR A 110 13.23 -2.16 -30.30
C THR A 110 11.89 -2.10 -29.61
N PHE A 111 11.04 -3.13 -29.76
CA PHE A 111 9.74 -3.22 -29.11
C PHE A 111 9.89 -3.13 -27.59
N SER A 112 10.73 -3.97 -26.97
CA SER A 112 10.90 -3.97 -25.51
C SER A 112 11.46 -2.66 -25.00
N ARG A 113 12.36 -2.00 -25.73
CA ARG A 113 12.90 -0.67 -25.36
C ARG A 113 11.83 0.41 -25.40
N VAL A 114 11.04 0.47 -26.48
CA VAL A 114 9.99 1.48 -26.63
C VAL A 114 8.90 1.29 -25.59
N PHE A 115 8.40 0.07 -25.42
CA PHE A 115 7.34 -0.20 -24.43
C PHE A 115 7.81 0.05 -23.00
N PHE A 116 9.04 -0.31 -22.65
CA PHE A 116 9.59 0.00 -21.33
C PHE A 116 9.68 1.53 -21.12
N ALA A 117 10.12 2.28 -22.11
CA ALA A 117 10.16 3.75 -22.04
C ALA A 117 8.74 4.33 -21.85
N LEU A 118 7.75 3.88 -22.64
CA LEU A 118 6.35 4.31 -22.49
C LEU A 118 5.78 3.98 -21.10
N MET A 119 6.10 2.82 -20.56
CA MET A 119 5.70 2.47 -19.18
C MET A 119 6.36 3.38 -18.14
N ALA A 120 7.65 3.72 -18.32
CA ALA A 120 8.34 4.66 -17.43
C ALA A 120 7.75 6.07 -17.52
N GLU A 121 7.45 6.55 -18.74
CA GLU A 121 6.81 7.85 -18.97
C GLU A 121 5.39 7.90 -18.37
N SER A 122 4.63 6.80 -18.44
CA SER A 122 3.28 6.74 -17.87
C SER A 122 3.24 7.00 -16.35
N MET A 123 4.34 6.73 -15.63
CA MET A 123 4.44 6.99 -14.18
C MET A 123 4.47 8.49 -13.84
N ILE A 124 4.80 9.35 -14.79
CA ILE A 124 4.89 10.80 -14.57
C ILE A 124 3.49 11.43 -14.66
N ILE A 125 2.55 10.78 -15.33
CA ILE A 125 1.20 11.32 -15.52
C ILE A 125 0.44 11.28 -14.19
N PRO A 126 0.02 12.44 -13.63
CA PRO A 126 -0.72 12.45 -12.40
C PRO A 126 -2.11 11.82 -12.59
N PHE A 127 -2.52 10.96 -11.67
CA PHE A 127 -3.83 10.27 -11.73
C PHE A 127 -5.00 11.25 -11.90
N GLN A 128 -4.93 12.42 -11.25
CA GLN A 128 -5.97 13.45 -11.32
C GLN A 128 -6.23 13.97 -12.74
N ALA A 129 -5.21 13.97 -13.62
CA ALA A 129 -5.37 14.39 -15.01
C ALA A 129 -6.16 13.40 -15.86
N ILE A 130 -6.14 12.11 -15.47
CA ILE A 130 -6.78 11.04 -16.25
C ILE A 130 -8.10 10.55 -15.64
N MET A 131 -8.46 10.98 -14.43
CA MET A 131 -9.65 10.46 -13.73
C MET A 131 -10.97 10.75 -14.47
N ILE A 132 -11.11 11.94 -15.09
CA ILE A 132 -12.32 12.31 -15.86
C ILE A 132 -12.44 11.48 -17.14
N PRO A 133 -11.41 11.41 -18.02
CA PRO A 133 -11.44 10.51 -19.17
C PRO A 133 -11.67 9.04 -18.79
N LEU A 134 -11.07 8.58 -17.68
CA LEU A 134 -11.24 7.21 -17.17
C LEU A 134 -12.72 6.92 -16.86
N VAL A 135 -13.37 7.79 -16.08
CA VAL A 135 -14.81 7.61 -15.75
C VAL A 135 -15.67 7.69 -17.00
N SER A 136 -15.37 8.58 -17.96
CA SER A 136 -16.10 8.68 -19.21
C SER A 136 -15.99 7.41 -20.06
N ILE A 137 -14.77 6.90 -20.27
CA ILE A 137 -14.53 5.70 -21.07
C ILE A 137 -15.14 4.46 -20.42
N TYR A 138 -14.80 4.22 -19.15
CA TYR A 138 -15.27 3.00 -18.46
C TYR A 138 -16.72 3.08 -17.99
N GLY A 139 -17.26 4.28 -17.80
CA GLY A 139 -18.67 4.51 -17.44
C GLY A 139 -19.59 4.55 -18.65
N SER A 140 -19.52 5.66 -19.40
CA SER A 140 -20.44 5.91 -20.51
C SER A 140 -20.10 5.08 -21.75
N GLY A 141 -18.81 4.81 -22.00
CA GLY A 141 -18.37 4.07 -23.18
C GLY A 141 -18.48 2.55 -23.00
N LEU A 142 -17.89 2.00 -21.95
CA LEU A 142 -17.77 0.55 -21.76
C LEU A 142 -18.79 -0.04 -20.79
N HIS A 143 -19.51 0.77 -20.03
CA HIS A 143 -20.46 0.35 -18.99
C HIS A 143 -19.86 -0.61 -17.94
N MET A 144 -18.58 -0.43 -17.60
CA MET A 144 -17.83 -1.32 -16.71
C MET A 144 -17.75 -0.82 -15.26
N LEU A 145 -18.34 0.35 -14.92
CA LEU A 145 -18.36 0.83 -13.53
C LEU A 145 -19.27 -0.05 -12.65
N ASN A 146 -19.14 0.08 -11.34
CA ASN A 146 -19.86 -0.71 -10.33
C ASN A 146 -19.55 -2.22 -10.36
N HIS A 147 -18.33 -2.58 -10.72
CA HIS A 147 -17.83 -3.95 -10.66
C HIS A 147 -16.47 -4.00 -9.96
N ARG A 148 -16.30 -4.95 -9.03
CA ARG A 148 -15.00 -5.16 -8.34
C ARG A 148 -13.89 -5.55 -9.30
N LEU A 149 -14.20 -6.34 -10.32
CA LEU A 149 -13.21 -6.76 -11.33
C LEU A 149 -12.67 -5.57 -12.13
N THR A 150 -13.49 -4.56 -12.42
CA THR A 150 -13.04 -3.33 -13.08
C THR A 150 -12.01 -2.58 -12.22
N LEU A 151 -12.27 -2.46 -10.92
CA LEU A 151 -11.33 -1.84 -9.99
C LEU A 151 -10.02 -2.64 -9.89
N ILE A 152 -10.10 -3.98 -9.85
CA ILE A 152 -8.92 -4.86 -9.84
C ILE A 152 -8.10 -4.66 -11.12
N PHE A 153 -8.75 -4.61 -12.28
CA PHE A 153 -8.11 -4.34 -13.57
C PHE A 153 -7.39 -2.99 -13.58
N MET A 154 -8.07 -1.95 -13.09
CA MET A 154 -7.49 -0.60 -13.01
C MET A 154 -6.32 -0.53 -12.03
N HIS A 155 -6.46 -1.08 -10.82
CA HIS A 155 -5.33 -1.18 -9.87
C HIS A 155 -4.13 -1.88 -10.49
N THR A 156 -4.37 -3.02 -11.16
CA THR A 156 -3.31 -3.77 -11.84
C THR A 156 -2.65 -2.92 -12.91
N GLY A 157 -3.41 -2.24 -13.76
CA GLY A 157 -2.88 -1.37 -14.82
C GLY A 157 -2.01 -0.23 -14.30
N PHE A 158 -2.48 0.50 -13.27
CA PHE A 158 -1.73 1.63 -12.71
C PHE A 158 -0.46 1.21 -11.96
N ALA A 159 -0.47 0.06 -11.28
CA ALA A 159 0.68 -0.41 -10.53
C ALA A 159 1.71 -1.17 -11.40
N LEU A 160 1.33 -1.57 -12.60
CA LEU A 160 2.16 -2.43 -13.47
C LEU A 160 3.48 -1.76 -13.83
N SER A 161 3.46 -0.50 -14.26
CA SER A 161 4.65 0.23 -14.73
C SER A 161 5.73 0.32 -13.65
N MET A 162 5.37 0.74 -12.45
CA MET A 162 6.31 0.84 -11.32
C MET A 162 6.85 -0.52 -10.92
N SER A 163 5.98 -1.54 -10.88
CA SER A 163 6.38 -2.90 -10.51
C SER A 163 7.31 -3.52 -11.55
N VAL A 164 7.06 -3.30 -12.84
CA VAL A 164 7.96 -3.71 -13.94
C VAL A 164 9.32 -3.03 -13.82
N PHE A 165 9.34 -1.72 -13.55
CA PHE A 165 10.57 -0.97 -13.38
C PHE A 165 11.44 -1.53 -12.25
N ILE A 166 10.84 -1.82 -11.09
CA ILE A 166 11.55 -2.38 -9.93
C ILE A 166 12.06 -3.80 -10.22
N TYR A 167 11.23 -4.66 -10.80
CA TYR A 167 11.65 -6.01 -11.18
C TYR A 167 12.77 -6.01 -12.22
N GLN A 168 12.66 -5.15 -13.25
CA GLN A 168 13.68 -5.05 -14.29
C GLN A 168 15.04 -4.65 -13.70
N GLY A 169 15.04 -3.64 -12.82
CA GLY A 169 16.25 -3.22 -12.12
C GLY A 169 16.93 -4.37 -11.37
N PHE A 170 16.14 -5.18 -10.64
CA PHE A 170 16.66 -6.31 -9.91
C PHE A 170 17.14 -7.44 -10.83
N ILE A 171 16.39 -7.80 -11.87
CA ILE A 171 16.79 -8.85 -12.83
C ILE A 171 18.10 -8.47 -13.51
N LYS A 172 18.22 -7.20 -13.95
CA LYS A 172 19.39 -6.71 -14.68
C LYS A 172 20.66 -6.74 -13.84
N SER A 173 20.58 -6.42 -12.56
CA SER A 173 21.75 -6.32 -11.66
C SER A 173 21.99 -7.57 -10.82
N GLY A 174 20.95 -8.37 -10.54
CA GLY A 174 21.00 -9.44 -9.54
C GLY A 174 20.89 -10.86 -10.10
N ILE A 175 20.51 -11.05 -11.37
CA ILE A 175 20.35 -12.41 -11.96
C ILE A 175 21.26 -12.55 -13.17
N PRO A 176 22.41 -13.24 -13.01
CA PRO A 176 23.34 -13.51 -14.11
C PRO A 176 22.69 -14.36 -15.21
N LEU A 177 22.99 -14.06 -16.48
CA LEU A 177 22.48 -14.77 -17.62
C LEU A 177 22.91 -16.26 -17.63
N SER A 178 24.10 -16.55 -17.07
CA SER A 178 24.64 -17.91 -16.97
C SER A 178 23.72 -18.92 -16.25
N LEU A 179 22.88 -18.45 -15.31
CA LEU A 179 21.90 -19.34 -14.65
C LEU A 179 20.79 -19.77 -15.61
N GLU A 180 20.41 -18.91 -16.54
CA GLU A 180 19.41 -19.21 -17.55
C GLU A 180 20.00 -20.08 -18.66
N GLU A 181 21.25 -19.83 -19.05
CA GLU A 181 22.00 -20.67 -20.02
C GLU A 181 22.16 -22.10 -19.49
N ALA A 182 22.48 -22.28 -18.21
CA ALA A 182 22.53 -23.60 -17.58
C ALA A 182 21.15 -24.29 -17.63
N ALA A 183 20.07 -23.58 -17.33
CA ALA A 183 18.73 -24.14 -17.42
C ALA A 183 18.33 -24.54 -18.85
N TYR A 184 18.79 -23.82 -19.87
CA TYR A 184 18.60 -24.21 -21.27
C TYR A 184 19.38 -25.46 -21.64
N LEU A 185 20.62 -25.62 -21.17
CA LEU A 185 21.43 -26.85 -21.37
C LEU A 185 20.75 -28.03 -20.69
N ASP A 186 20.06 -27.84 -19.58
CA ASP A 186 19.24 -28.84 -18.89
C ASP A 186 17.88 -29.11 -19.59
N GLY A 187 17.61 -28.50 -20.74
CA GLY A 187 16.40 -28.71 -21.55
C GLY A 187 15.18 -27.90 -21.10
N CYS A 188 15.33 -26.88 -20.26
CA CYS A 188 14.22 -26.01 -19.87
C CYS A 188 13.79 -25.10 -21.02
N THR A 189 12.48 -24.95 -21.21
CA THR A 189 11.89 -23.90 -22.07
C THR A 189 11.99 -22.53 -21.39
N ASN A 190 11.82 -21.43 -22.15
CA ASN A 190 11.81 -20.06 -21.59
C ASN A 190 10.84 -19.89 -20.42
N VAL A 191 9.64 -20.47 -20.53
CA VAL A 191 8.62 -20.41 -19.47
C VAL A 191 9.06 -21.19 -18.24
N GLN A 192 9.66 -22.38 -18.45
CA GLN A 192 10.18 -23.19 -17.35
C GLN A 192 11.38 -22.51 -16.68
N THR A 193 12.28 -21.90 -17.45
CA THR A 193 13.40 -21.11 -16.92
C THR A 193 12.90 -19.94 -16.08
N PHE A 194 11.88 -19.22 -16.56
CA PHE A 194 11.29 -18.14 -15.77
C PHE A 194 10.73 -18.66 -14.43
N PHE A 195 9.81 -19.61 -14.45
CA PHE A 195 9.12 -20.05 -13.22
C PHE A 195 9.99 -20.87 -12.27
N LYS A 196 10.93 -21.68 -12.79
CA LYS A 196 11.76 -22.57 -11.97
C LYS A 196 13.06 -21.94 -11.49
N VAL A 197 13.62 -20.98 -12.25
CA VAL A 197 14.93 -20.39 -11.95
C VAL A 197 14.79 -18.91 -11.60
N VAL A 198 14.24 -18.09 -12.50
CA VAL A 198 14.24 -16.63 -12.33
C VAL A 198 13.27 -16.18 -11.24
N PHE A 199 12.00 -16.60 -11.31
CA PHE A 199 10.96 -16.15 -10.39
C PHE A 199 11.25 -16.46 -8.91
N PRO A 200 11.79 -17.65 -8.53
CA PRO A 200 12.23 -17.91 -7.16
C PRO A 200 13.33 -16.96 -6.67
N LEU A 201 14.24 -16.55 -7.56
CA LEU A 201 15.30 -15.59 -7.23
C LEU A 201 14.77 -14.16 -7.03
N LEU A 202 13.58 -13.85 -7.58
CA LEU A 202 12.90 -12.57 -7.36
C LEU A 202 12.22 -12.46 -6.00
N LYS A 203 12.22 -13.50 -5.16
CA LYS A 203 11.51 -13.53 -3.87
C LYS A 203 11.71 -12.28 -3.00
N PRO A 204 12.94 -11.71 -2.81
CA PRO A 204 13.10 -10.50 -2.00
C PRO A 204 12.39 -9.29 -2.60
N THR A 205 12.54 -9.07 -3.90
CA THR A 205 11.87 -7.97 -4.62
C THR A 205 10.36 -8.15 -4.66
N THR A 206 9.90 -9.40 -4.84
CA THR A 206 8.48 -9.76 -4.78
C THR A 206 7.88 -9.43 -3.42
N ALA A 207 8.55 -9.77 -2.31
CA ALA A 207 8.07 -9.43 -0.97
C ALA A 207 7.90 -7.91 -0.81
N THR A 208 8.89 -7.12 -1.23
CA THR A 208 8.81 -5.66 -1.22
C THR A 208 7.63 -5.14 -2.05
N LEU A 209 7.46 -5.64 -3.27
CA LEU A 209 6.36 -5.21 -4.15
C LEU A 209 4.98 -5.64 -3.64
N VAL A 210 4.85 -6.82 -3.04
CA VAL A 210 3.61 -7.26 -2.37
C VAL A 210 3.22 -6.25 -1.30
N ILE A 211 4.15 -5.86 -0.44
CA ILE A 211 3.89 -4.92 0.64
C ILE A 211 3.49 -3.55 0.08
N LEU A 212 4.25 -3.01 -0.87
CA LEU A 212 3.97 -1.71 -1.47
C LEU A 212 2.59 -1.68 -2.14
N ASN A 213 2.25 -2.69 -2.93
CA ASN A 213 0.96 -2.77 -3.60
C ASN A 213 -0.20 -3.01 -2.63
N VAL A 214 -0.02 -3.89 -1.63
CA VAL A 214 -1.05 -4.12 -0.60
C VAL A 214 -1.35 -2.82 0.15
N LEU A 215 -0.33 -2.08 0.58
CA LEU A 215 -0.53 -0.80 1.26
C LEU A 215 -1.18 0.24 0.35
N ALA A 216 -0.77 0.33 -0.92
CA ALA A 216 -1.34 1.25 -1.89
C ALA A 216 -2.83 0.95 -2.15
N PHE A 217 -3.18 -0.30 -2.46
CA PHE A 217 -4.54 -0.70 -2.81
C PHE A 217 -5.49 -0.73 -1.61
N TRP A 218 -5.00 -1.14 -0.44
CA TRP A 218 -5.80 -1.12 0.78
C TRP A 218 -6.21 0.28 1.20
N ASN A 219 -5.29 1.25 1.10
CA ASN A 219 -5.54 2.62 1.52
C ASN A 219 -6.17 3.49 0.42
N ASP A 220 -6.34 2.94 -0.79
CA ASP A 220 -6.93 3.72 -1.89
C ASP A 220 -8.40 4.03 -1.62
N TYR A 221 -8.70 5.30 -1.71
CA TYR A 221 -10.05 5.86 -1.63
C TYR A 221 -10.50 6.42 -2.98
N LEU A 222 -9.57 7.08 -3.70
CA LEU A 222 -9.94 7.93 -4.83
C LEU A 222 -10.43 7.10 -6.02
N LEU A 223 -9.66 6.11 -6.48
CA LEU A 223 -10.07 5.28 -7.60
C LEU A 223 -11.33 4.43 -7.26
N PRO A 224 -11.43 3.76 -6.08
CA PRO A 224 -12.68 3.14 -5.66
C PRO A 224 -13.89 4.07 -5.67
N SER A 225 -13.74 5.34 -5.27
CA SER A 225 -14.85 6.32 -5.25
C SER A 225 -15.37 6.66 -6.64
N LEU A 226 -14.52 6.56 -7.66
CA LEU A 226 -14.89 6.80 -9.05
C LEU A 226 -15.54 5.57 -9.71
N VAL A 227 -15.13 4.38 -9.28
CA VAL A 227 -15.53 3.10 -9.91
C VAL A 227 -16.74 2.47 -9.23
N LEU A 228 -16.85 2.57 -7.90
CA LEU A 228 -17.84 1.84 -7.08
C LEU A 228 -18.91 2.80 -6.55
N GLY A 229 -20.05 2.88 -7.21
CA GLY A 229 -21.19 3.71 -6.76
C GLY A 229 -22.17 2.98 -5.82
N LYS A 230 -22.12 1.64 -5.75
CA LYS A 230 -23.04 0.85 -4.92
C LYS A 230 -22.42 0.52 -3.58
N LYS A 231 -23.11 0.81 -2.48
CA LYS A 231 -22.63 0.64 -1.10
C LYS A 231 -22.14 -0.78 -0.79
N ASN A 232 -22.80 -1.80 -1.30
CA ASN A 232 -22.42 -3.20 -1.09
C ASN A 232 -21.08 -3.60 -1.76
N LEU A 233 -20.51 -2.74 -2.62
CA LEU A 233 -19.23 -2.93 -3.28
C LEU A 233 -18.10 -2.12 -2.64
N TYR A 234 -18.42 -1.23 -1.69
CA TYR A 234 -17.43 -0.33 -1.09
C TYR A 234 -16.29 -1.09 -0.42
N THR A 235 -15.08 -0.54 -0.59
CA THR A 235 -13.91 -0.91 0.21
C THR A 235 -14.00 -0.28 1.60
N LEU A 236 -13.17 -0.71 2.55
CA LEU A 236 -13.14 -0.12 3.90
C LEU A 236 -12.90 1.40 3.86
N PRO A 237 -11.87 1.93 3.17
CA PRO A 237 -11.68 3.37 3.08
C PRO A 237 -12.90 4.08 2.45
N LEU A 238 -13.46 3.53 1.38
CA LEU A 238 -14.62 4.13 0.74
C LEU A 238 -15.87 4.08 1.63
N SER A 239 -16.05 3.04 2.43
CA SER A 239 -17.21 2.91 3.32
C SER A 239 -17.26 3.98 4.41
N THR A 240 -16.11 4.58 4.77
CA THR A 240 -16.05 5.71 5.73
C THR A 240 -16.75 6.96 5.20
N TYR A 241 -16.85 7.10 3.87
CA TYR A 241 -17.57 8.21 3.24
C TYR A 241 -19.06 8.26 3.62
N SER A 242 -19.66 7.11 3.97
CA SER A 242 -21.07 7.00 4.41
C SER A 242 -21.39 7.83 5.67
N PHE A 243 -20.37 8.33 6.38
CA PHE A 243 -20.55 9.11 7.62
C PHE A 243 -20.57 10.61 7.39
N TYR A 244 -20.17 11.10 6.21
CA TYR A 244 -20.23 12.51 5.87
C TYR A 244 -21.65 12.84 5.40
N GLY A 245 -22.44 13.42 6.30
CA GLY A 245 -23.80 13.89 6.02
C GLY A 245 -23.86 15.42 5.90
N THR A 246 -24.83 15.91 5.14
CA THR A 246 -25.02 17.34 4.84
C THR A 246 -25.36 18.17 6.09
N TYR A 247 -25.93 17.56 7.14
CA TYR A 247 -26.47 18.30 8.31
C TYR A 247 -26.00 17.84 9.69
N SER A 248 -25.34 16.69 9.81
CA SER A 248 -24.79 16.26 11.11
C SER A 248 -23.69 15.23 10.94
N SER A 249 -22.49 15.56 11.30
CA SER A 249 -21.40 14.59 11.43
C SER A 249 -21.37 14.06 12.86
N ASP A 250 -21.47 12.76 13.03
CA ASP A 250 -21.23 12.11 14.31
C ASP A 250 -19.73 11.79 14.41
N TYR A 251 -18.97 12.74 14.95
CA TYR A 251 -17.50 12.65 15.02
C TYR A 251 -17.02 11.40 15.74
N GLY A 252 -17.71 10.94 16.79
CA GLY A 252 -17.34 9.71 17.50
C GLY A 252 -17.45 8.49 16.62
N VAL A 253 -18.53 8.37 15.84
CA VAL A 253 -18.74 7.28 14.90
C VAL A 253 -17.75 7.34 13.74
N ILE A 254 -17.44 8.54 13.22
CA ILE A 254 -16.42 8.73 12.17
C ILE A 254 -15.04 8.25 12.67
N MET A 255 -14.65 8.65 13.86
CA MET A 255 -13.36 8.25 14.44
C MET A 255 -13.30 6.75 14.73
N ALA A 256 -14.39 6.15 15.21
CA ALA A 256 -14.49 4.70 15.36
C ALA A 256 -14.37 3.98 13.99
N ALA A 257 -15.00 4.50 12.94
CA ALA A 257 -14.88 3.98 11.59
C ALA A 257 -13.46 4.05 11.05
N LEU A 258 -12.74 5.15 11.30
CA LEU A 258 -11.32 5.28 10.93
C LEU A 258 -10.45 4.25 11.67
N VAL A 259 -10.67 4.06 12.98
CA VAL A 259 -9.96 3.02 13.75
C VAL A 259 -10.23 1.63 13.18
N LEU A 260 -11.48 1.31 12.88
CA LEU A 260 -11.86 0.02 12.27
C LEU A 260 -11.23 -0.17 10.88
N THR A 261 -11.09 0.89 10.10
CA THR A 261 -10.49 0.84 8.75
C THR A 261 -8.97 0.63 8.81
N VAL A 262 -8.31 1.27 9.78
CA VAL A 262 -6.85 1.22 9.94
C VAL A 262 -6.40 -0.06 10.67
N ALA A 263 -7.19 -0.59 11.59
CA ALA A 263 -6.81 -1.74 12.41
C ALA A 263 -6.36 -2.98 11.59
N PRO A 264 -7.05 -3.42 10.51
CA PRO A 264 -6.62 -4.59 9.76
C PRO A 264 -5.26 -4.40 9.07
N ILE A 265 -4.99 -3.19 8.52
CA ILE A 265 -3.72 -2.93 7.86
C ILE A 265 -2.57 -2.81 8.86
N LEU A 266 -2.81 -2.30 10.06
CA LEU A 266 -1.83 -2.31 11.14
C LEU A 266 -1.49 -3.73 11.58
N VAL A 267 -2.48 -4.60 11.71
CA VAL A 267 -2.27 -6.02 12.01
C VAL A 267 -1.43 -6.67 10.91
N LEU A 268 -1.78 -6.45 9.65
CA LEU A 268 -1.00 -6.97 8.52
C LEU A 268 0.44 -6.44 8.53
N TYR A 269 0.63 -5.14 8.80
CA TYR A 269 1.95 -4.53 8.90
C TYR A 269 2.82 -5.19 9.99
N LEU A 270 2.25 -5.47 11.17
CA LEU A 270 2.99 -6.14 12.25
C LEU A 270 3.50 -7.52 11.85
N PHE A 271 2.78 -8.25 11.00
CA PHE A 271 3.25 -9.52 10.45
C PHE A 271 4.31 -9.36 9.37
N LEU A 272 4.22 -8.30 8.55
CA LEU A 272 5.10 -8.10 7.40
C LEU A 272 6.31 -7.18 7.70
N GLN A 273 6.41 -6.58 8.89
CA GLN A 273 7.45 -5.59 9.20
C GLN A 273 8.88 -6.12 9.04
N LYS A 274 9.11 -7.41 9.30
CA LYS A 274 10.42 -8.02 9.16
C LYS A 274 10.83 -8.09 7.69
N GLU A 275 9.96 -8.55 6.82
CA GLU A 275 10.18 -8.62 5.39
C GLU A 275 10.35 -7.24 4.76
N ILE A 276 9.68 -6.20 5.31
CA ILE A 276 9.87 -4.80 4.90
C ILE A 276 11.29 -4.35 5.20
N ILE A 277 11.76 -4.55 6.43
CA ILE A 277 13.09 -4.14 6.87
C ILE A 277 14.16 -4.87 6.05
N ASP A 278 14.04 -6.19 5.89
CA ASP A 278 14.99 -7.01 5.14
C ASP A 278 15.03 -6.61 3.65
N GLY A 279 13.88 -6.29 3.05
CA GLY A 279 13.77 -5.84 1.66
C GLY A 279 14.42 -4.47 1.42
N VAL A 280 14.23 -3.51 2.33
CA VAL A 280 14.84 -2.17 2.26
C VAL A 280 16.35 -2.25 2.45
N VAL A 281 16.82 -3.04 3.41
CA VAL A 281 18.26 -3.24 3.67
C VAL A 281 18.94 -3.92 2.49
N ALA A 282 18.33 -4.93 1.88
CA ALA A 282 18.89 -5.59 0.70
C ALA A 282 19.01 -4.65 -0.51
N GLY A 283 18.10 -3.67 -0.65
CA GLY A 283 18.19 -2.62 -1.67
C GLY A 283 19.29 -1.59 -1.41
N ALA A 284 19.50 -1.22 -0.14
CA ALA A 284 20.48 -0.19 0.25
C ALA A 284 21.93 -0.68 0.26
N VAL A 285 22.18 -1.98 0.43
CA VAL A 285 23.55 -2.56 0.48
C VAL A 285 24.14 -2.80 -0.92
N LYS A 286 23.32 -2.70 -1.98
CA LYS A 286 23.77 -2.90 -3.38
C LYS A 286 24.07 -1.61 -4.15
N SER A 287 23.99 -0.44 -3.49
CA SER A 287 24.33 0.87 -4.07
C SER A 287 25.76 1.31 -3.76
#